data_62d7ce04f78d0a25688e0f1d745cdb15
#
_entry.id   62d7ce04f78d0a25688e0f1d745cdb15
#
_cell.length_a   1.000
_cell.length_b   1.000
_cell.length_c   1.000
_cell.angle_alpha   90.00
_cell.angle_beta   90.00
_cell.angle_gamma   90.00
#
_symmetry.space_group_name_H-M   'P 1'
#
loop_
_entity.id
_entity.type
_entity.pdbx_description
1 polymer ?
#
loop_
_entity_poly.entity_id
_entity_poly.type
_entity_poly.pdbx_seq_one_letter_code
_entity_poly.pdbx_strand_id
1 'polypeptide(L)'
;MHFEFSTASRIIFGSGCLEQIGTLGRDWGRRVLIVTGRDPERASALREHLDEAGVTSVVYSVAGEPTLQTIEEGSEVVRAEACDWVIGFGGGSAMDAGKAIAIMHTQEGEILDYLEVIGKGRPIRREGLPYIAVPTTSGTGAEVTRNAVLGFPEHGIKVSLRSPLMLPRVALVDPSLTLGLPFEITASTGLDALTQLIEAAVSSRANPMTDALCEKGIQLAAASLERCCFQPGEIGPREDMALAALYSGIALANAGLGAVHGFAAPIGGMFSAPHGAVCAALLPHVWRANLKAIQPQQKGKFDRVAQGLLGDASARAEQVQDWIEGLCLRLRIRPLAALGVSASDVTEIARRAAQASSMKANPVNHGPAALEAILMEAIRVS
;
A
#
# COMPACT_ATOMS: atom_id res chain seq x y z
N MET A 1 5.15 -22.93 -16.69
CA MET A 1 4.92 -21.76 -15.82
C MET A 1 3.72 -22.08 -14.94
N HIS A 2 3.80 -21.81 -13.62
CA HIS A 2 2.69 -22.02 -12.68
C HIS A 2 2.62 -20.82 -11.74
N PHE A 3 1.47 -20.19 -11.58
CA PHE A 3 1.22 -19.09 -10.63
C PHE A 3 -0.27 -19.06 -10.25
N GLU A 4 -0.56 -18.45 -9.10
CA GLU A 4 -1.90 -18.13 -8.64
C GLU A 4 -2.07 -16.61 -8.72
N PHE A 5 -3.29 -16.15 -9.04
CA PHE A 5 -3.59 -14.72 -9.14
C PHE A 5 -4.93 -14.43 -8.45
N SER A 6 -4.92 -13.47 -7.53
CA SER A 6 -6.08 -13.09 -6.72
C SER A 6 -6.17 -11.58 -6.58
N THR A 7 -7.39 -11.03 -6.62
CA THR A 7 -7.68 -9.62 -6.39
C THR A 7 -9.09 -9.45 -5.83
N ALA A 8 -9.56 -8.21 -5.61
CA ALA A 8 -10.94 -7.93 -5.22
C ALA A 8 -11.94 -8.57 -6.19
N SER A 9 -13.09 -9.03 -5.68
CA SER A 9 -14.09 -9.73 -6.50
C SER A 9 -14.66 -8.86 -7.61
N ARG A 10 -14.77 -7.54 -7.36
CA ARG A 10 -15.20 -6.54 -8.34
C ARG A 10 -14.38 -5.27 -8.16
N ILE A 11 -13.89 -4.71 -9.26
CA ILE A 11 -13.21 -3.42 -9.30
C ILE A 11 -14.07 -2.47 -10.12
N ILE A 12 -14.40 -1.32 -9.53
CA ILE A 12 -15.12 -0.21 -10.19
C ILE A 12 -14.15 0.96 -10.18
N PHE A 13 -13.86 1.49 -11.35
CA PHE A 13 -12.88 2.57 -11.52
C PHE A 13 -13.48 3.69 -12.38
N GLY A 14 -13.30 4.94 -11.96
CA GLY A 14 -13.62 6.13 -12.73
C GLY A 14 -14.07 7.30 -11.87
N SER A 15 -13.80 8.50 -12.35
CA SER A 15 -14.21 9.74 -11.67
C SER A 15 -15.73 9.81 -11.52
N GLY A 16 -16.20 10.08 -10.30
CA GLY A 16 -17.63 10.11 -9.95
C GLY A 16 -18.26 8.75 -9.65
N CYS A 17 -17.50 7.64 -9.71
CA CYS A 17 -18.08 6.32 -9.47
C CYS A 17 -18.54 6.10 -8.00
N LEU A 18 -18.17 6.99 -7.08
CA LEU A 18 -18.65 6.98 -5.69
C LEU A 18 -20.19 7.00 -5.60
N GLU A 19 -20.87 7.64 -6.54
CA GLU A 19 -22.33 7.70 -6.60
C GLU A 19 -23.01 6.32 -6.61
N GLN A 20 -22.28 5.27 -7.03
CA GLN A 20 -22.81 3.90 -7.06
C GLN A 20 -22.85 3.23 -5.67
N ILE A 21 -22.23 3.83 -4.65
CA ILE A 21 -22.00 3.17 -3.34
C ILE A 21 -23.30 2.71 -2.68
N GLY A 22 -24.33 3.53 -2.74
CA GLY A 22 -25.62 3.24 -2.12
C GLY A 22 -26.33 2.02 -2.71
N THR A 23 -26.08 1.72 -3.99
CA THR A 23 -26.65 0.55 -4.65
C THR A 23 -25.81 -0.72 -4.47
N LEU A 24 -24.50 -0.57 -4.29
CA LEU A 24 -23.56 -1.70 -4.21
C LEU A 24 -23.75 -2.54 -2.95
N GLY A 25 -23.99 -1.91 -1.79
CA GLY A 25 -24.13 -2.61 -0.51
C GLY A 25 -25.57 -2.95 -0.13
N ARG A 26 -26.56 -2.51 -0.88
CA ARG A 26 -27.97 -2.61 -0.54
C ARG A 26 -28.47 -4.04 -0.28
N ASP A 27 -27.95 -5.00 -1.03
CA ASP A 27 -28.31 -6.41 -0.89
C ASP A 27 -27.68 -7.08 0.33
N TRP A 28 -26.71 -6.45 0.99
CA TRP A 28 -26.03 -6.95 2.18
C TRP A 28 -26.70 -6.49 3.48
N GLY A 29 -27.48 -5.41 3.42
CA GLY A 29 -28.19 -4.86 4.57
C GLY A 29 -28.33 -3.35 4.47
N ARG A 30 -28.96 -2.76 5.49
CA ARG A 30 -29.27 -1.33 5.49
C ARG A 30 -28.46 -0.52 6.50
N ARG A 31 -27.52 -1.15 7.19
CA ARG A 31 -26.70 -0.47 8.19
C ARG A 31 -25.22 -0.76 7.94
N VAL A 32 -24.43 0.29 7.75
CA VAL A 32 -23.02 0.18 7.36
C VAL A 32 -22.11 0.89 8.36
N LEU A 33 -20.96 0.26 8.69
CA LEU A 33 -19.86 0.95 9.35
C LEU A 33 -18.95 1.59 8.28
N ILE A 34 -18.75 2.89 8.35
CA ILE A 34 -17.74 3.61 7.56
C ILE A 34 -16.50 3.81 8.43
N VAL A 35 -15.42 3.14 8.09
CA VAL A 35 -14.11 3.35 8.73
C VAL A 35 -13.35 4.42 7.96
N THR A 36 -13.08 5.57 8.61
CA THR A 36 -12.43 6.73 7.98
C THR A 36 -11.04 6.97 8.55
N GLY A 37 -10.27 7.85 7.90
CA GLY A 37 -9.09 8.44 8.50
C GLY A 37 -9.44 9.47 9.58
N ARG A 38 -8.45 10.28 9.98
CA ARG A 38 -8.57 11.27 11.07
C ARG A 38 -9.72 12.28 10.89
N ASP A 39 -10.02 12.64 9.65
CA ASP A 39 -11.06 13.60 9.31
C ASP A 39 -12.28 12.89 8.71
N PRO A 40 -13.34 12.66 9.52
CA PRO A 40 -14.55 11.97 9.09
C PRO A 40 -15.40 12.81 8.10
N GLU A 41 -15.24 14.13 8.08
CA GLU A 41 -16.02 15.01 7.20
C GLU A 41 -15.70 14.78 5.72
N ARG A 42 -14.54 14.22 5.42
CA ARG A 42 -14.21 13.80 4.06
C ARG A 42 -15.15 12.71 3.51
N ALA A 43 -15.87 12.01 4.37
CA ALA A 43 -16.88 11.02 4.00
C ALA A 43 -18.29 11.61 3.82
N SER A 44 -18.49 12.93 3.82
CA SER A 44 -19.81 13.56 3.70
C SER A 44 -20.54 13.14 2.43
N ALA A 45 -19.92 13.26 1.27
CA ALA A 45 -20.52 12.83 0.00
C ALA A 45 -20.85 11.33 -0.03
N LEU A 46 -19.97 10.48 0.54
CA LEU A 46 -20.24 9.05 0.70
C LEU A 46 -21.51 8.81 1.53
N ARG A 47 -21.67 9.54 2.65
CA ARG A 47 -22.83 9.42 3.52
C ARG A 47 -24.11 9.89 2.84
N GLU A 48 -24.05 10.99 2.10
CA GLU A 48 -25.18 11.49 1.30
C GLU A 48 -25.69 10.43 0.32
N HIS A 49 -24.81 9.79 -0.46
CA HIS A 49 -25.20 8.72 -1.40
C HIS A 49 -25.77 7.48 -0.69
N LEU A 50 -25.29 7.17 0.51
CA LEU A 50 -25.85 6.07 1.31
C LEU A 50 -27.23 6.42 1.84
N ASP A 51 -27.43 7.63 2.37
CA ASP A 51 -28.71 8.12 2.89
C ASP A 51 -29.77 8.17 1.79
N GLU A 52 -29.42 8.67 0.58
CA GLU A 52 -30.30 8.66 -0.60
C GLU A 52 -30.75 7.24 -1.00
N ALA A 53 -29.89 6.25 -0.78
CA ALA A 53 -30.20 4.84 -1.03
C ALA A 53 -30.93 4.16 0.13
N GLY A 54 -31.22 4.89 1.23
CA GLY A 54 -31.87 4.36 2.42
C GLY A 54 -30.98 3.43 3.25
N VAL A 55 -29.66 3.66 3.24
CA VAL A 55 -28.66 2.96 4.05
C VAL A 55 -28.18 3.87 5.17
N THR A 56 -28.39 3.45 6.41
CA THR A 56 -27.93 4.17 7.60
C THR A 56 -26.44 3.92 7.80
N SER A 57 -25.67 4.98 7.97
CA SER A 57 -24.23 4.89 8.19
C SER A 57 -23.82 5.23 9.63
N VAL A 58 -22.87 4.47 10.17
CA VAL A 58 -22.16 4.74 11.42
C VAL A 58 -20.71 5.03 11.07
N VAL A 59 -20.10 6.07 11.64
CA VAL A 59 -18.72 6.46 11.33
C VAL A 59 -17.78 6.08 12.47
N TYR A 60 -16.68 5.42 12.14
CA TYR A 60 -15.57 5.11 13.04
C TYR A 60 -14.27 5.67 12.48
N SER A 61 -13.62 6.58 13.19
CA SER A 61 -12.41 7.29 12.73
C SER A 61 -11.14 6.65 13.28
N VAL A 62 -10.15 6.48 12.40
CA VAL A 62 -8.84 5.90 12.72
C VAL A 62 -7.76 6.96 12.51
N ALA A 63 -7.14 7.40 13.61
CA ALA A 63 -6.12 8.44 13.60
C ALA A 63 -4.71 7.85 13.51
N GLY A 64 -4.26 7.50 12.32
CA GLY A 64 -2.92 6.92 12.10
C GLY A 64 -2.98 5.44 11.73
N GLU A 65 -1.92 4.69 12.04
CA GLU A 65 -1.92 3.25 11.77
C GLU A 65 -2.83 2.52 12.75
N PRO A 66 -3.66 1.58 12.28
CA PRO A 66 -4.55 0.84 13.15
C PRO A 66 -3.74 -0.07 14.10
N THR A 67 -4.14 -0.11 15.34
CA THR A 67 -3.62 -1.00 16.38
C THR A 67 -4.60 -2.13 16.69
N LEU A 68 -4.22 -3.07 17.53
CA LEU A 68 -5.16 -4.09 18.04
C LEU A 68 -6.38 -3.46 18.67
N GLN A 69 -6.17 -2.48 19.56
CA GLN A 69 -7.23 -1.75 20.22
C GLN A 69 -8.19 -1.10 19.23
N THR A 70 -7.65 -0.47 18.15
CA THR A 70 -8.47 0.10 17.08
C THR A 70 -9.42 -0.92 16.46
N ILE A 71 -8.94 -2.16 16.25
CA ILE A 71 -9.76 -3.21 15.62
C ILE A 71 -10.78 -3.76 16.60
N GLU A 72 -10.43 -3.91 17.87
CA GLU A 72 -11.34 -4.36 18.92
C GLU A 72 -12.48 -3.38 19.12
N GLU A 73 -12.17 -2.09 19.32
CA GLU A 73 -13.15 -1.00 19.44
C GLU A 73 -14.06 -0.91 18.21
N GLY A 74 -13.49 -0.95 16.99
CA GLY A 74 -14.29 -0.93 15.77
C GLY A 74 -15.20 -2.14 15.62
N SER A 75 -14.75 -3.32 16.07
CA SER A 75 -15.59 -4.54 16.10
C SER A 75 -16.71 -4.46 17.13
N GLU A 76 -16.49 -3.76 18.25
CA GLU A 76 -17.54 -3.47 19.24
C GLU A 76 -18.59 -2.52 18.67
N VAL A 77 -18.17 -1.47 17.93
CA VAL A 77 -19.10 -0.57 17.24
C VAL A 77 -19.97 -1.34 16.25
N VAL A 78 -19.38 -2.24 15.44
CA VAL A 78 -20.15 -3.11 14.51
C VAL A 78 -21.23 -3.89 15.26
N ARG A 79 -20.90 -4.48 16.41
CA ARG A 79 -21.84 -5.27 17.22
C ARG A 79 -22.93 -4.39 17.85
N ALA A 80 -22.53 -3.29 18.50
CA ALA A 80 -23.45 -2.39 19.22
C ALA A 80 -24.45 -1.73 18.27
N GLU A 81 -23.99 -1.36 17.09
CA GLU A 81 -24.80 -0.70 16.08
C GLU A 81 -25.47 -1.68 15.09
N ALA A 82 -25.26 -2.98 15.25
CA ALA A 82 -25.77 -4.02 14.35
C ALA A 82 -25.50 -3.73 12.88
N CYS A 83 -24.24 -3.39 12.53
CA CYS A 83 -23.86 -3.12 11.14
C CYS A 83 -23.82 -4.42 10.32
N ASP A 84 -24.37 -4.37 9.12
CA ASP A 84 -24.49 -5.51 8.21
C ASP A 84 -23.23 -5.67 7.33
N TRP A 85 -22.52 -4.57 7.07
CA TRP A 85 -21.33 -4.51 6.21
C TRP A 85 -20.44 -3.33 6.58
N VAL A 86 -19.25 -3.27 5.96
CA VAL A 86 -18.21 -2.29 6.29
C VAL A 86 -17.68 -1.61 5.02
N ILE A 87 -17.44 -0.30 5.10
CA ILE A 87 -16.69 0.48 4.12
C ILE A 87 -15.39 0.98 4.75
N GLY A 88 -14.24 0.73 4.12
CA GLY A 88 -13.01 1.45 4.42
C GLY A 88 -12.89 2.63 3.46
N PHE A 89 -13.01 3.86 3.97
CA PHE A 89 -12.94 5.10 3.21
C PHE A 89 -11.73 5.92 3.64
N GLY A 90 -10.69 5.98 2.84
CA GLY A 90 -9.47 6.71 3.21
C GLY A 90 -8.19 6.20 2.56
N GLY A 91 -7.05 6.48 3.18
CA GLY A 91 -5.78 5.89 2.83
C GLY A 91 -5.63 4.46 3.37
N GLY A 92 -4.41 3.89 3.24
CA GLY A 92 -4.12 2.52 3.67
C GLY A 92 -4.57 2.18 5.08
N SER A 93 -4.36 3.09 6.05
CA SER A 93 -4.73 2.86 7.46
C SER A 93 -6.24 2.65 7.66
N ALA A 94 -7.08 3.48 7.04
CA ALA A 94 -8.53 3.34 7.15
C ALA A 94 -9.02 2.07 6.43
N MET A 95 -8.45 1.76 5.26
CA MET A 95 -8.78 0.54 4.53
C MET A 95 -8.34 -0.72 5.28
N ASP A 96 -7.14 -0.73 5.86
CA ASP A 96 -6.65 -1.87 6.64
C ASP A 96 -7.45 -2.07 7.93
N ALA A 97 -7.80 -0.98 8.63
CA ALA A 97 -8.68 -1.06 9.79
C ALA A 97 -10.06 -1.62 9.41
N GLY A 98 -10.70 -1.07 8.36
CA GLY A 98 -12.01 -1.56 7.90
C GLY A 98 -11.99 -3.03 7.50
N LYS A 99 -10.94 -3.46 6.82
CA LYS A 99 -10.72 -4.85 6.42
C LYS A 99 -10.55 -5.79 7.62
N ALA A 100 -9.73 -5.37 8.60
CA ALA A 100 -9.52 -6.13 9.82
C ALA A 100 -10.76 -6.19 10.71
N ILE A 101 -11.51 -5.09 10.86
CA ILE A 101 -12.78 -5.05 11.60
C ILE A 101 -13.80 -5.98 10.95
N ALA A 102 -13.96 -5.91 9.62
CA ALA A 102 -14.91 -6.73 8.89
C ALA A 102 -14.65 -8.23 9.08
N ILE A 103 -13.38 -8.65 9.03
CA ILE A 103 -13.04 -10.07 9.15
C ILE A 103 -13.08 -10.54 10.60
N MET A 104 -12.60 -9.73 11.56
CA MET A 104 -12.53 -10.12 12.97
C MET A 104 -13.88 -10.19 13.65
N HIS A 105 -14.87 -9.44 13.17
CA HIS A 105 -16.24 -9.49 13.72
C HIS A 105 -16.83 -10.91 13.75
N THR A 106 -16.48 -11.77 12.81
CA THR A 106 -17.01 -13.13 12.68
C THR A 106 -16.11 -14.21 13.27
N GLN A 107 -14.86 -13.87 13.64
CA GLN A 107 -13.93 -14.83 14.20
C GLN A 107 -14.13 -15.02 15.70
N GLU A 108 -13.70 -16.16 16.25
CA GLU A 108 -13.72 -16.49 17.68
C GLU A 108 -12.35 -16.20 18.29
N GLY A 109 -12.33 -15.63 19.49
CA GLY A 109 -11.10 -15.30 20.22
C GLY A 109 -10.61 -13.90 19.92
N GLU A 110 -9.36 -13.64 20.26
CA GLU A 110 -8.72 -12.34 20.15
C GLU A 110 -7.97 -12.20 18.83
N ILE A 111 -7.83 -10.97 18.33
CA ILE A 111 -7.08 -10.69 17.08
C ILE A 111 -5.64 -11.21 17.16
N LEU A 112 -5.02 -11.16 18.34
CA LEU A 112 -3.67 -11.66 18.58
C LEU A 112 -3.53 -13.15 18.23
N ASP A 113 -4.58 -13.94 18.36
CA ASP A 113 -4.55 -15.37 18.00
C ASP A 113 -4.26 -15.59 16.50
N TYR A 114 -4.63 -14.64 15.65
CA TYR A 114 -4.56 -14.74 14.18
C TYR A 114 -3.28 -14.13 13.58
N LEU A 115 -2.50 -13.39 14.37
CA LEU A 115 -1.28 -12.74 13.90
C LEU A 115 -0.11 -13.73 13.82
N GLU A 116 0.68 -13.60 12.73
CA GLU A 116 1.73 -14.59 12.41
C GLU A 116 2.96 -14.48 13.30
N VAL A 117 3.46 -13.26 13.59
CA VAL A 117 4.79 -13.06 14.19
C VAL A 117 4.75 -13.02 15.71
N ILE A 118 3.73 -12.39 16.27
CA ILE A 118 3.59 -12.14 17.71
C ILE A 118 2.39 -12.89 18.31
N GLY A 119 1.59 -13.51 17.49
CA GLY A 119 0.41 -14.28 17.87
C GLY A 119 0.60 -15.79 17.64
N LYS A 120 -0.52 -16.51 17.60
CA LYS A 120 -0.54 -17.96 17.41
C LYS A 120 -0.62 -18.38 15.94
N GLY A 121 -0.80 -17.42 15.01
CA GLY A 121 -0.95 -17.69 13.57
C GLY A 121 -2.16 -18.58 13.24
N ARG A 122 -3.25 -18.47 13.98
CA ARG A 122 -4.48 -19.26 13.70
C ARG A 122 -5.03 -18.87 12.34
N PRO A 123 -5.45 -19.83 11.52
CA PRO A 123 -6.06 -19.53 10.23
C PRO A 123 -7.43 -18.88 10.41
N ILE A 124 -7.70 -17.83 9.65
CA ILE A 124 -9.03 -17.26 9.49
C ILE A 124 -9.88 -18.25 8.69
N ARG A 125 -11.02 -18.67 9.23
CA ARG A 125 -11.85 -19.73 8.64
C ARG A 125 -13.26 -19.30 8.27
N ARG A 126 -13.77 -18.22 8.88
CA ARG A 126 -15.13 -17.69 8.63
C ARG A 126 -15.00 -16.47 7.73
N GLU A 127 -15.90 -16.33 6.77
CA GLU A 127 -16.03 -15.10 6.01
C GLU A 127 -16.35 -13.93 6.94
N GLY A 128 -15.77 -12.77 6.66
CA GLY A 128 -16.10 -11.53 7.35
C GLY A 128 -17.42 -10.94 6.89
N LEU A 129 -17.77 -9.79 7.48
CA LEU A 129 -18.81 -8.95 6.90
C LEU A 129 -18.40 -8.52 5.48
N PRO A 130 -19.38 -8.34 4.57
CA PRO A 130 -19.07 -7.76 3.26
C PRO A 130 -18.31 -6.45 3.41
N TYR A 131 -17.26 -6.28 2.60
CA TYR A 131 -16.37 -5.13 2.69
C TYR A 131 -16.19 -4.45 1.34
N ILE A 132 -16.38 -3.12 1.33
CA ILE A 132 -16.05 -2.25 0.20
C ILE A 132 -14.86 -1.38 0.59
N ALA A 133 -13.84 -1.36 -0.26
CA ALA A 133 -12.69 -0.49 -0.12
C ALA A 133 -12.81 0.71 -1.05
N VAL A 134 -12.72 1.92 -0.49
CA VAL A 134 -12.81 3.20 -1.21
C VAL A 134 -11.55 4.02 -0.90
N PRO A 135 -10.49 3.89 -1.70
CA PRO A 135 -9.26 4.63 -1.49
C PRO A 135 -9.45 6.13 -1.77
N THR A 136 -8.88 6.98 -0.92
CA THR A 136 -8.81 8.43 -1.12
C THR A 136 -7.38 8.92 -1.31
N THR A 137 -6.43 8.02 -1.48
CA THR A 137 -5.02 8.24 -1.84
C THR A 137 -4.61 7.28 -2.93
N SER A 138 -3.68 7.68 -3.78
CA SER A 138 -3.10 6.81 -4.82
C SER A 138 -1.73 6.33 -4.34
N GLY A 139 -1.69 5.20 -3.61
CA GLY A 139 -0.46 4.73 -2.99
C GLY A 139 -0.44 3.24 -2.70
N THR A 140 -0.93 2.83 -1.54
CA THR A 140 -0.76 1.48 -0.99
C THR A 140 -1.42 0.35 -1.79
N GLY A 141 -2.45 0.65 -2.60
CA GLY A 141 -3.24 -0.37 -3.27
C GLY A 141 -3.98 -1.33 -2.32
N ALA A 142 -4.23 -0.91 -1.08
CA ALA A 142 -4.86 -1.74 -0.06
C ALA A 142 -6.26 -2.22 -0.44
N GLU A 143 -6.93 -1.54 -1.37
CA GLU A 143 -8.25 -1.89 -1.90
C GLU A 143 -8.30 -3.21 -2.66
N VAL A 144 -7.14 -3.75 -3.05
CA VAL A 144 -7.05 -5.00 -3.81
C VAL A 144 -6.13 -6.05 -3.15
N THR A 145 -5.74 -5.81 -1.90
CA THR A 145 -4.89 -6.74 -1.14
C THR A 145 -5.68 -7.55 -0.12
N ARG A 146 -5.10 -8.70 0.29
CA ARG A 146 -5.68 -9.66 1.24
C ARG A 146 -5.10 -9.57 2.65
N ASN A 147 -4.48 -8.44 2.99
CA ASN A 147 -3.89 -8.21 4.30
C ASN A 147 -4.30 -6.85 4.87
N ALA A 148 -4.15 -6.71 6.16
CA ALA A 148 -4.17 -5.46 6.90
C ALA A 148 -2.89 -5.34 7.73
N VAL A 149 -2.25 -4.18 7.69
CA VAL A 149 -1.04 -3.89 8.49
C VAL A 149 -1.47 -3.23 9.79
N LEU A 150 -1.06 -3.80 10.91
CA LEU A 150 -1.38 -3.34 12.25
C LEU A 150 -0.12 -2.92 12.98
N GLY A 151 -0.17 -1.79 13.65
CA GLY A 151 0.89 -1.27 14.47
C GLY A 151 0.87 -1.85 15.89
N PHE A 152 2.05 -2.13 16.42
CA PHE A 152 2.29 -2.49 17.81
C PHE A 152 3.29 -1.51 18.43
N PRO A 153 2.84 -0.34 18.87
CA PRO A 153 3.72 0.71 19.38
C PRO A 153 4.57 0.23 20.56
N GLU A 154 4.01 -0.61 21.44
CA GLU A 154 4.69 -1.16 22.62
C GLU A 154 5.91 -2.00 22.27
N HIS A 155 5.92 -2.63 21.09
CA HIS A 155 7.00 -3.47 20.59
C HIS A 155 7.80 -2.83 19.46
N GLY A 156 7.41 -1.64 18.98
CA GLY A 156 8.05 -0.96 17.84
C GLY A 156 8.04 -1.79 16.57
N ILE A 157 6.95 -2.53 16.32
CA ILE A 157 6.79 -3.41 15.15
C ILE A 157 5.45 -3.20 14.46
N LYS A 158 5.42 -3.59 13.19
CA LYS A 158 4.19 -3.71 12.40
C LYS A 158 4.03 -5.17 11.98
N VAL A 159 2.81 -5.67 12.07
CA VAL A 159 2.47 -7.04 11.67
C VAL A 159 1.28 -7.05 10.74
N SER A 160 1.21 -8.08 9.89
CA SER A 160 0.07 -8.24 8.99
C SER A 160 -0.88 -9.32 9.51
N LEU A 161 -2.17 -8.96 9.55
CA LEU A 161 -3.27 -9.93 9.51
C LEU A 161 -3.50 -10.27 8.03
N ARG A 162 -3.55 -11.56 7.67
CA ARG A 162 -3.61 -11.97 6.26
C ARG A 162 -4.49 -13.20 6.06
N SER A 163 -5.41 -13.10 5.10
CA SER A 163 -6.21 -14.23 4.65
C SER A 163 -6.79 -13.97 3.25
N PRO A 164 -6.97 -14.98 2.38
CA PRO A 164 -7.75 -14.83 1.16
C PRO A 164 -9.16 -14.27 1.39
N LEU A 165 -9.76 -14.54 2.57
CA LEU A 165 -11.08 -14.06 2.96
C LEU A 165 -11.12 -12.55 3.28
N MET A 166 -9.97 -11.88 3.30
CA MET A 166 -9.87 -10.42 3.50
C MET A 166 -9.86 -9.62 2.20
N LEU A 167 -9.91 -10.28 1.04
CA LEU A 167 -10.07 -9.56 -0.22
C LEU A 167 -11.41 -8.81 -0.23
N PRO A 168 -11.41 -7.49 -0.57
CA PRO A 168 -12.66 -6.73 -0.66
C PRO A 168 -13.65 -7.35 -1.65
N ARG A 169 -14.93 -7.32 -1.32
CA ARG A 169 -16.00 -7.67 -2.27
C ARG A 169 -16.02 -6.69 -3.43
N VAL A 170 -15.81 -5.40 -3.11
CA VAL A 170 -15.72 -4.33 -4.12
C VAL A 170 -14.55 -3.41 -3.77
N ALA A 171 -13.71 -3.12 -4.75
CA ALA A 171 -12.79 -1.99 -4.75
C ALA A 171 -13.43 -0.89 -5.61
N LEU A 172 -13.83 0.22 -4.98
CA LEU A 172 -14.46 1.37 -5.63
C LEU A 172 -13.45 2.50 -5.69
N VAL A 173 -12.81 2.66 -6.83
CA VAL A 173 -11.69 3.60 -7.03
C VAL A 173 -12.17 4.81 -7.81
N ASP A 174 -12.45 5.87 -7.09
CA ASP A 174 -12.85 7.17 -7.63
C ASP A 174 -11.67 8.15 -7.57
N PRO A 175 -10.98 8.43 -8.68
CA PRO A 175 -9.86 9.35 -8.71
C PRO A 175 -10.18 10.77 -8.21
N SER A 176 -11.43 11.22 -8.32
CA SER A 176 -11.84 12.54 -7.85
C SER A 176 -11.68 12.73 -6.35
N LEU A 177 -11.71 11.65 -5.56
CA LEU A 177 -11.49 11.65 -4.12
C LEU A 177 -10.04 12.03 -3.74
N THR A 178 -9.11 12.00 -4.69
CA THR A 178 -7.72 12.39 -4.50
C THR A 178 -7.45 13.86 -4.83
N LEU A 179 -8.42 14.57 -5.41
CA LEU A 179 -8.31 16.00 -5.64
C LEU A 179 -8.16 16.76 -4.32
N GLY A 180 -7.31 17.78 -4.32
CA GLY A 180 -7.06 18.57 -3.11
C GLY A 180 -6.19 17.88 -2.03
N LEU A 181 -5.64 16.69 -2.28
CA LEU A 181 -4.64 16.11 -1.38
C LEU A 181 -3.41 17.02 -1.29
N PRO A 182 -2.84 17.21 -0.07
CA PRO A 182 -1.61 17.95 0.10
C PRO A 182 -0.45 17.39 -0.72
N PHE A 183 0.50 18.27 -1.10
CA PHE A 183 1.67 17.92 -1.90
C PHE A 183 2.45 16.76 -1.28
N GLU A 184 2.74 16.81 0.02
CA GLU A 184 3.54 15.81 0.73
C GLU A 184 2.86 14.43 0.74
N ILE A 185 1.54 14.40 0.87
CA ILE A 185 0.78 13.16 0.83
C ILE A 185 0.77 12.60 -0.60
N THR A 186 0.51 13.44 -1.59
CA THR A 186 0.51 13.04 -3.00
C THR A 186 1.89 12.49 -3.41
N ALA A 187 2.97 13.18 -3.05
CA ALA A 187 4.33 12.76 -3.38
C ALA A 187 4.70 11.44 -2.72
N SER A 188 4.48 11.32 -1.40
CA SER A 188 4.86 10.12 -0.66
C SER A 188 4.04 8.90 -1.06
N THR A 189 2.71 9.03 -1.21
CA THR A 189 1.87 7.89 -1.61
C THR A 189 2.11 7.49 -3.07
N GLY A 190 2.29 8.46 -3.96
CA GLY A 190 2.58 8.14 -5.37
C GLY A 190 3.95 7.48 -5.58
N LEU A 191 4.96 7.87 -4.80
CA LEU A 191 6.26 7.18 -4.80
C LEU A 191 6.17 5.79 -4.16
N ASP A 192 5.26 5.58 -3.21
CA ASP A 192 4.98 4.25 -2.68
C ASP A 192 4.42 3.33 -3.78
N ALA A 193 3.39 3.78 -4.52
CA ALA A 193 2.84 3.05 -5.65
C ALA A 193 3.90 2.75 -6.73
N LEU A 194 4.73 3.73 -7.08
CA LEU A 194 5.81 3.55 -8.04
C LEU A 194 6.84 2.53 -7.54
N THR A 195 7.22 2.60 -6.26
CA THR A 195 8.15 1.64 -5.65
C THR A 195 7.59 0.21 -5.69
N GLN A 196 6.30 0.04 -5.35
CA GLN A 196 5.62 -1.24 -5.41
C GLN A 196 5.64 -1.83 -6.83
N LEU A 197 5.34 -1.00 -7.84
CA LEU A 197 5.39 -1.41 -9.25
C LEU A 197 6.79 -1.84 -9.68
N ILE A 198 7.82 -1.07 -9.32
CA ILE A 198 9.21 -1.38 -9.64
C ILE A 198 9.65 -2.68 -8.96
N GLU A 199 9.37 -2.83 -7.66
CA GLU A 199 9.76 -4.04 -6.92
C GLU A 199 9.01 -5.28 -7.43
N ALA A 200 7.71 -5.17 -7.72
CA ALA A 200 6.93 -6.27 -8.27
C ALA A 200 7.40 -6.67 -9.69
N ALA A 201 7.77 -5.70 -10.54
CA ALA A 201 8.29 -5.96 -11.88
C ALA A 201 9.58 -6.78 -11.88
N VAL A 202 10.47 -6.52 -10.91
CA VAL A 202 11.75 -7.25 -10.82
C VAL A 202 11.70 -8.43 -9.85
N SER A 203 10.57 -8.65 -9.19
CA SER A 203 10.37 -9.70 -8.19
C SER A 203 10.77 -11.08 -8.71
N SER A 204 11.31 -11.92 -7.83
CA SER A 204 11.55 -13.35 -8.09
C SER A 204 10.25 -14.14 -8.34
N ARG A 205 9.09 -13.58 -7.96
CA ARG A 205 7.75 -14.15 -8.13
C ARG A 205 6.93 -13.48 -9.22
N ALA A 206 7.52 -12.54 -9.96
CA ALA A 206 6.86 -11.86 -11.08
C ALA A 206 6.37 -12.88 -12.13
N ASN A 207 5.19 -12.64 -12.68
CA ASN A 207 4.54 -13.48 -13.66
C ASN A 207 3.91 -12.60 -14.77
N PRO A 208 3.50 -13.17 -15.92
CA PRO A 208 3.04 -12.36 -17.06
C PRO A 208 1.87 -11.42 -16.75
N MET A 209 0.99 -11.76 -15.81
CA MET A 209 -0.12 -10.86 -15.43
C MET A 209 0.41 -9.67 -14.64
N THR A 210 1.29 -9.91 -13.65
CA THR A 210 1.91 -8.83 -12.88
C THR A 210 2.87 -8.01 -13.72
N ASP A 211 3.61 -8.62 -14.65
CA ASP A 211 4.51 -7.92 -15.57
C ASP A 211 3.75 -6.87 -16.42
N ALA A 212 2.60 -7.27 -17.00
CA ALA A 212 1.78 -6.35 -17.80
C ALA A 212 1.20 -5.18 -16.96
N LEU A 213 0.74 -5.46 -15.73
CA LEU A 213 0.25 -4.43 -14.82
C LEU A 213 1.36 -3.47 -14.39
N CYS A 214 2.53 -4.00 -14.05
CA CYS A 214 3.69 -3.20 -13.65
C CYS A 214 4.18 -2.31 -14.79
N GLU A 215 4.31 -2.84 -16.00
CA GLU A 215 4.74 -2.08 -17.18
C GLU A 215 3.83 -0.87 -17.41
N LYS A 216 2.52 -1.09 -17.44
CA LYS A 216 1.56 0.00 -17.63
C LYS A 216 1.53 0.95 -16.44
N GLY A 217 1.55 0.44 -15.22
CA GLY A 217 1.53 1.25 -14.00
C GLY A 217 2.76 2.15 -13.86
N ILE A 218 3.96 1.65 -14.21
CA ILE A 218 5.20 2.43 -14.21
C ILE A 218 5.11 3.60 -15.18
N GLN A 219 4.61 3.37 -16.41
CA GLN A 219 4.44 4.42 -17.41
C GLN A 219 3.48 5.52 -16.93
N LEU A 220 2.34 5.14 -16.34
CA LEU A 220 1.35 6.07 -15.81
C LEU A 220 1.93 6.90 -14.66
N ALA A 221 2.59 6.24 -13.69
CA ALA A 221 3.18 6.92 -12.55
C ALA A 221 4.31 7.87 -12.97
N ALA A 222 5.18 7.44 -13.88
CA ALA A 222 6.28 8.27 -14.41
C ALA A 222 5.77 9.54 -15.11
N ALA A 223 4.67 9.44 -15.86
CA ALA A 223 4.09 10.57 -16.59
C ALA A 223 3.30 11.53 -15.69
N SER A 224 2.67 11.04 -14.62
CA SER A 224 1.59 11.77 -13.94
C SER A 224 1.87 12.15 -12.49
N LEU A 225 2.83 11.50 -11.78
CA LEU A 225 3.08 11.78 -10.38
C LEU A 225 3.50 13.23 -10.10
N GLU A 226 4.45 13.77 -10.85
CA GLU A 226 4.86 15.16 -10.72
C GLU A 226 3.71 16.13 -11.01
N ARG A 227 2.91 15.85 -12.05
CA ARG A 227 1.75 16.66 -12.40
C ARG A 227 0.72 16.67 -11.26
N CYS A 228 0.43 15.53 -10.62
CA CYS A 228 -0.44 15.47 -9.45
C CYS A 228 0.05 16.34 -8.30
N CYS A 229 1.36 16.45 -8.11
CA CYS A 229 1.95 17.27 -7.05
C CYS A 229 1.90 18.77 -7.34
N PHE A 230 2.22 19.17 -8.58
CA PHE A 230 2.33 20.57 -8.96
C PHE A 230 1.05 21.16 -9.59
N GLN A 231 0.15 20.32 -10.04
CA GLN A 231 -1.14 20.67 -10.66
C GLN A 231 -2.29 19.88 -9.98
N PRO A 232 -2.51 20.07 -8.66
CA PRO A 232 -3.34 19.18 -7.84
C PRO A 232 -4.82 19.10 -8.27
N GLY A 233 -5.30 20.07 -9.03
CA GLY A 233 -6.68 20.14 -9.55
C GLY A 233 -6.91 19.43 -10.88
N GLU A 234 -5.87 18.91 -11.55
CA GLU A 234 -6.02 18.19 -12.81
C GLU A 234 -6.47 16.76 -12.59
N ILE A 235 -7.66 16.41 -13.12
CA ILE A 235 -8.22 15.05 -12.94
C ILE A 235 -7.46 13.98 -13.72
N GLY A 236 -7.00 14.25 -14.94
CA GLY A 236 -6.32 13.26 -15.78
C GLY A 236 -5.10 12.62 -15.10
N PRO A 237 -4.12 13.40 -14.56
CA PRO A 237 -3.03 12.84 -13.78
C PRO A 237 -3.50 12.07 -12.52
N ARG A 238 -4.59 12.49 -11.88
CA ARG A 238 -5.17 11.76 -10.74
C ARG A 238 -5.73 10.40 -11.16
N GLU A 239 -6.38 10.33 -12.31
CA GLU A 239 -6.85 9.06 -12.90
C GLU A 239 -5.67 8.12 -13.20
N ASP A 240 -4.61 8.62 -13.82
CA ASP A 240 -3.40 7.85 -14.08
C ASP A 240 -2.77 7.32 -12.78
N MET A 241 -2.62 8.18 -11.77
CA MET A 241 -2.03 7.77 -10.49
C MET A 241 -2.92 6.81 -9.70
N ALA A 242 -4.25 6.98 -9.74
CA ALA A 242 -5.18 6.04 -9.12
C ALA A 242 -5.11 4.66 -9.79
N LEU A 243 -5.00 4.63 -11.12
CA LEU A 243 -4.83 3.38 -11.86
C LEU A 243 -3.46 2.74 -11.60
N ALA A 244 -2.39 3.54 -11.52
CA ALA A 244 -1.06 3.05 -11.16
C ALA A 244 -1.04 2.44 -9.75
N ALA A 245 -1.68 3.08 -8.76
CA ALA A 245 -1.82 2.56 -7.41
C ALA A 245 -2.65 1.27 -7.36
N LEU A 246 -3.75 1.20 -8.09
CA LEU A 246 -4.55 -0.02 -8.23
C LEU A 246 -3.70 -1.17 -8.81
N TYR A 247 -2.95 -0.93 -9.87
CA TYR A 247 -2.06 -1.93 -10.47
C TYR A 247 -0.94 -2.33 -9.52
N SER A 248 -0.39 -1.38 -8.74
CA SER A 248 0.64 -1.67 -7.75
C SER A 248 0.14 -2.60 -6.66
N GLY A 249 -1.07 -2.37 -6.14
CA GLY A 249 -1.69 -3.24 -5.13
C GLY A 249 -1.96 -4.65 -5.65
N ILE A 250 -2.45 -4.78 -6.90
CA ILE A 250 -2.65 -6.09 -7.53
C ILE A 250 -1.30 -6.79 -7.73
N ALA A 251 -0.28 -6.07 -8.21
CA ALA A 251 1.03 -6.64 -8.45
C ALA A 251 1.69 -7.10 -7.14
N LEU A 252 1.67 -6.27 -6.11
CA LEU A 252 2.18 -6.60 -4.77
C LEU A 252 1.50 -7.84 -4.18
N ALA A 253 0.18 -7.98 -4.32
CA ALA A 253 -0.57 -9.12 -3.78
C ALA A 253 -0.19 -10.45 -4.44
N ASN A 254 0.28 -10.41 -5.71
CA ASN A 254 0.52 -11.58 -6.55
C ASN A 254 2.00 -11.86 -6.86
N ALA A 255 2.86 -10.85 -6.85
CA ALA A 255 4.31 -11.00 -7.06
C ALA A 255 5.12 -10.75 -5.78
N GLY A 256 4.54 -10.14 -4.75
CA GLY A 256 5.27 -9.66 -3.59
C GLY A 256 6.13 -8.44 -3.94
N LEU A 257 6.86 -7.96 -2.94
CA LEU A 257 7.73 -6.79 -3.03
C LEU A 257 9.20 -7.19 -2.85
N GLY A 258 10.06 -6.24 -2.52
CA GLY A 258 11.49 -6.44 -2.40
C GLY A 258 12.10 -5.81 -1.15
N ALA A 259 13.38 -5.44 -1.27
CA ALA A 259 14.17 -4.94 -0.16
C ALA A 259 13.78 -3.53 0.29
N VAL A 260 13.22 -2.68 -0.58
CA VAL A 260 12.70 -1.36 -0.15
C VAL A 260 11.64 -1.54 0.93
N HIS A 261 10.61 -2.32 0.62
CA HIS A 261 9.55 -2.62 1.60
C HIS A 261 10.04 -3.52 2.74
N GLY A 262 11.07 -4.34 2.49
CA GLY A 262 11.75 -5.10 3.53
C GLY A 262 12.35 -4.21 4.61
N PHE A 263 12.96 -3.09 4.24
CA PHE A 263 13.47 -2.07 5.13
C PHE A 263 12.39 -1.14 5.69
N ALA A 264 11.42 -0.76 4.87
CA ALA A 264 10.37 0.18 5.28
C ALA A 264 9.51 -0.35 6.44
N ALA A 265 9.31 -1.67 6.53
CA ALA A 265 8.55 -2.28 7.62
C ALA A 265 9.19 -2.04 9.01
N PRO A 266 10.46 -2.43 9.29
CA PRO A 266 11.09 -2.14 10.57
C PRO A 266 11.33 -0.65 10.81
N ILE A 267 11.69 0.14 9.79
CA ILE A 267 11.86 1.59 9.94
C ILE A 267 10.55 2.23 10.39
N GLY A 268 9.44 1.90 9.75
CA GLY A 268 8.13 2.44 10.14
C GLY A 268 7.64 1.96 11.52
N GLY A 269 8.14 0.83 12.04
CA GLY A 269 7.86 0.38 13.40
C GLY A 269 8.73 1.07 14.45
N MET A 270 9.97 1.38 14.12
CA MET A 270 10.95 2.01 15.03
C MET A 270 10.86 3.53 15.06
N PHE A 271 10.45 4.14 13.95
CA PHE A 271 10.43 5.60 13.76
C PHE A 271 9.05 6.04 13.26
N SER A 272 8.61 7.21 13.71
CA SER A 272 7.35 7.82 13.24
C SER A 272 7.53 8.47 11.86
N ALA A 273 7.95 7.69 10.87
CA ALA A 273 8.21 8.16 9.52
C ALA A 273 7.08 7.74 8.54
N PRO A 274 6.63 8.64 7.63
CA PRO A 274 5.64 8.29 6.62
C PRO A 274 6.16 7.17 5.71
N HIS A 275 5.37 6.10 5.55
CA HIS A 275 5.79 4.88 4.85
C HIS A 275 6.33 5.15 3.44
N GLY A 276 5.57 5.88 2.62
CA GLY A 276 5.98 6.19 1.26
C GLY A 276 7.22 7.08 1.17
N ALA A 277 7.48 7.95 2.16
CA ALA A 277 8.71 8.73 2.21
C ALA A 277 9.93 7.84 2.52
N VAL A 278 9.77 6.84 3.39
CA VAL A 278 10.82 5.84 3.66
C VAL A 278 11.10 5.01 2.41
N CYS A 279 10.05 4.54 1.73
CA CYS A 279 10.19 3.79 0.46
C CYS A 279 10.94 4.61 -0.59
N ALA A 280 10.56 5.88 -0.77
CA ALA A 280 11.18 6.77 -1.73
C ALA A 280 12.68 7.02 -1.43
N ALA A 281 13.03 7.24 -0.16
CA ALA A 281 14.42 7.45 0.26
C ALA A 281 15.30 6.20 0.08
N LEU A 282 14.73 5.01 0.12
CA LEU A 282 15.45 3.75 -0.02
C LEU A 282 15.60 3.29 -1.48
N LEU A 283 14.61 3.61 -2.33
CA LEU A 283 14.48 3.06 -3.67
C LEU A 283 15.75 3.18 -4.53
N PRO A 284 16.42 4.35 -4.65
CA PRO A 284 17.60 4.48 -5.51
C PRO A 284 18.76 3.59 -5.04
N HIS A 285 18.93 3.44 -3.73
CA HIS A 285 20.01 2.64 -3.13
C HIS A 285 19.78 1.13 -3.29
N VAL A 286 18.54 0.69 -3.07
CA VAL A 286 18.14 -0.71 -3.28
C VAL A 286 18.21 -1.05 -4.77
N TRP A 287 17.74 -0.17 -5.65
CA TRP A 287 17.85 -0.37 -7.10
C TRP A 287 19.29 -0.63 -7.51
N ARG A 288 20.21 0.25 -7.10
CA ARG A 288 21.64 0.13 -7.39
C ARG A 288 22.24 -1.17 -6.86
N ALA A 289 21.92 -1.52 -5.63
CA ALA A 289 22.42 -2.75 -5.00
C ALA A 289 21.92 -4.00 -5.73
N ASN A 290 20.63 -4.04 -6.07
CA ASN A 290 20.05 -5.13 -6.84
C ASN A 290 20.72 -5.22 -8.22
N LEU A 291 20.83 -4.11 -8.97
CA LEU A 291 21.40 -4.10 -10.31
C LEU A 291 22.85 -4.61 -10.35
N LYS A 292 23.66 -4.30 -9.31
CA LYS A 292 25.03 -4.81 -9.18
C LYS A 292 25.12 -6.32 -8.93
N ALA A 293 24.07 -6.92 -8.40
CA ALA A 293 24.11 -8.30 -7.89
C ALA A 293 23.23 -9.27 -8.69
N ILE A 294 22.40 -8.80 -9.62
CA ILE A 294 21.55 -9.67 -10.46
C ILE A 294 22.39 -10.51 -11.44
N GLN A 295 21.82 -11.65 -11.80
CA GLN A 295 22.37 -12.48 -12.88
C GLN A 295 22.05 -11.86 -14.25
N PRO A 296 22.88 -12.08 -15.29
CA PRO A 296 22.67 -11.54 -16.63
C PRO A 296 21.27 -11.80 -17.20
N GLN A 297 20.68 -12.97 -16.89
CA GLN A 297 19.34 -13.35 -17.35
C GLN A 297 18.22 -12.49 -16.78
N GLN A 298 18.44 -11.87 -15.62
CA GLN A 298 17.47 -11.00 -14.96
C GLN A 298 17.49 -9.57 -15.50
N LYS A 299 18.57 -9.15 -16.16
CA LYS A 299 18.80 -7.77 -16.61
C LYS A 299 17.67 -7.25 -17.49
N GLY A 300 17.09 -8.09 -18.36
CA GLY A 300 15.98 -7.69 -19.21
C GLY A 300 14.74 -7.19 -18.46
N LYS A 301 14.47 -7.66 -17.23
CA LYS A 301 13.39 -7.11 -16.40
C LYS A 301 13.71 -5.70 -15.92
N PHE A 302 14.95 -5.45 -15.53
CA PHE A 302 15.43 -4.14 -15.11
C PHE A 302 15.44 -3.13 -16.25
N ASP A 303 15.84 -3.55 -17.46
CA ASP A 303 15.79 -2.69 -18.66
C ASP A 303 14.33 -2.32 -19.01
N ARG A 304 13.35 -3.24 -18.88
CA ARG A 304 11.92 -2.91 -19.07
C ARG A 304 11.42 -1.85 -18.08
N VAL A 305 11.84 -1.90 -16.83
CA VAL A 305 11.54 -0.83 -15.85
C VAL A 305 12.10 0.50 -16.34
N ALA A 306 13.36 0.54 -16.80
CA ALA A 306 13.96 1.75 -17.36
C ALA A 306 13.17 2.29 -18.56
N GLN A 307 12.77 1.42 -19.48
CA GLN A 307 11.96 1.78 -20.65
C GLN A 307 10.62 2.39 -20.26
N GLY A 308 9.95 1.82 -19.26
CA GLY A 308 8.68 2.35 -18.74
C GLY A 308 8.84 3.71 -18.06
N LEU A 309 9.89 3.90 -17.24
CA LEU A 309 10.16 5.14 -16.52
C LEU A 309 10.57 6.29 -17.44
N LEU A 310 11.44 6.03 -18.41
CA LEU A 310 12.00 7.05 -19.30
C LEU A 310 11.19 7.26 -20.59
N GLY A 311 10.22 6.37 -20.87
CA GLY A 311 9.46 6.43 -22.12
C GLY A 311 10.29 6.16 -23.37
N ASP A 312 11.46 5.51 -23.24
CA ASP A 312 12.42 5.23 -24.31
C ASP A 312 12.70 3.73 -24.38
N ALA A 313 12.39 3.10 -25.51
CA ALA A 313 12.62 1.68 -25.73
C ALA A 313 14.12 1.28 -25.72
N SER A 314 15.02 2.25 -25.88
CA SER A 314 16.48 2.03 -25.80
C SER A 314 17.03 2.20 -24.38
N ALA A 315 16.23 2.66 -23.42
CA ALA A 315 16.66 2.92 -22.05
C ALA A 315 17.18 1.65 -21.36
N ARG A 316 18.15 1.84 -20.48
CA ARG A 316 18.84 0.79 -19.73
C ARG A 316 18.72 1.01 -18.22
N ALA A 317 18.79 -0.08 -17.48
CA ALA A 317 18.63 -0.13 -16.03
C ALA A 317 19.57 0.83 -15.28
N GLU A 318 20.75 1.09 -15.81
CA GLU A 318 21.75 1.98 -15.24
C GLU A 318 21.29 3.45 -15.14
N GLN A 319 20.32 3.86 -15.97
CA GLN A 319 19.78 5.23 -16.00
C GLN A 319 18.70 5.48 -14.94
N VAL A 320 18.16 4.41 -14.36
CA VAL A 320 17.00 4.49 -13.44
C VAL A 320 17.37 5.16 -12.11
N GLN A 321 18.60 4.93 -11.62
CA GLN A 321 19.02 5.55 -10.36
C GLN A 321 18.96 7.07 -10.42
N ASP A 322 19.60 7.66 -11.44
CA ASP A 322 19.64 9.12 -11.60
C ASP A 322 18.22 9.69 -11.80
N TRP A 323 17.36 8.96 -12.52
CA TRP A 323 15.97 9.36 -12.71
C TRP A 323 15.20 9.39 -11.40
N ILE A 324 15.33 8.35 -10.56
CA ILE A 324 14.65 8.26 -9.25
C ILE A 324 15.18 9.34 -8.32
N GLU A 325 16.50 9.52 -8.21
CA GLU A 325 17.13 10.55 -7.37
C GLU A 325 16.64 11.94 -7.78
N GLY A 326 16.60 12.23 -9.09
CA GLY A 326 16.05 13.47 -9.62
C GLY A 326 14.57 13.66 -9.29
N LEU A 327 13.76 12.62 -9.39
CA LEU A 327 12.35 12.68 -9.01
C LEU A 327 12.18 12.94 -7.51
N CYS A 328 12.92 12.24 -6.66
CA CYS A 328 12.89 12.44 -5.21
C CYS A 328 13.27 13.87 -4.82
N LEU A 329 14.29 14.45 -5.48
CA LEU A 329 14.70 15.84 -5.27
C LEU A 329 13.57 16.82 -5.64
N ARG A 330 12.96 16.68 -6.83
CA ARG A 330 11.85 17.54 -7.27
C ARG A 330 10.61 17.41 -6.39
N LEU A 331 10.34 16.21 -5.89
CA LEU A 331 9.24 15.93 -4.96
C LEU A 331 9.60 16.20 -3.49
N ARG A 332 10.77 16.78 -3.20
CA ARG A 332 11.22 17.19 -1.87
C ARG A 332 11.21 16.06 -0.85
N ILE A 333 11.54 14.84 -1.28
CA ILE A 333 11.65 13.68 -0.39
C ILE A 333 12.86 13.87 0.53
N ARG A 334 12.62 13.72 1.82
CA ARG A 334 13.67 13.83 2.83
C ARG A 334 14.49 12.54 2.91
N PRO A 335 15.82 12.63 3.10
CA PRO A 335 16.68 11.46 3.30
C PRO A 335 16.34 10.76 4.62
N LEU A 336 16.76 9.49 4.78
CA LEU A 336 16.48 8.70 5.99
C LEU A 336 16.96 9.37 7.27
N ALA A 337 18.09 10.07 7.24
CA ALA A 337 18.59 10.83 8.41
C ALA A 337 17.60 11.89 8.88
N ALA A 338 16.93 12.59 7.97
CA ALA A 338 15.91 13.58 8.30
C ALA A 338 14.58 12.95 8.77
N LEU A 339 14.42 11.64 8.61
CA LEU A 339 13.32 10.84 9.13
C LEU A 339 13.64 10.19 10.49
N GLY A 340 14.81 10.51 11.07
CA GLY A 340 15.23 10.07 12.40
C GLY A 340 16.13 8.84 12.42
N VAL A 341 16.45 8.24 11.26
CA VAL A 341 17.32 7.07 11.16
C VAL A 341 18.78 7.48 11.20
N SER A 342 19.56 6.86 12.08
CA SER A 342 20.98 7.14 12.27
C SER A 342 21.88 5.90 11.98
N ALA A 343 23.19 6.13 11.90
CA ALA A 343 24.14 5.04 11.68
C ALA A 343 24.12 3.97 12.80
N SER A 344 23.72 4.34 14.03
CA SER A 344 23.61 3.40 15.15
C SER A 344 22.45 2.41 14.99
N ASP A 345 21.45 2.73 14.15
CA ASP A 345 20.27 1.91 13.96
C ASP A 345 20.44 0.85 12.86
N VAL A 346 21.47 1.02 12.02
CA VAL A 346 21.67 0.24 10.77
C VAL A 346 21.66 -1.26 11.01
N THR A 347 22.44 -1.75 11.97
CA THR A 347 22.55 -3.20 12.23
C THR A 347 21.21 -3.81 12.68
N GLU A 348 20.47 -3.11 13.54
CA GLU A 348 19.17 -3.61 14.01
C GLU A 348 18.11 -3.54 12.89
N ILE A 349 18.07 -2.45 12.10
CA ILE A 349 17.18 -2.35 10.96
C ILE A 349 17.47 -3.45 9.94
N ALA A 350 18.75 -3.69 9.59
CA ALA A 350 19.16 -4.72 8.65
C ALA A 350 18.76 -6.13 9.13
N ARG A 351 18.95 -6.40 10.42
CA ARG A 351 18.57 -7.68 11.05
C ARG A 351 17.05 -7.92 10.95
N ARG A 352 16.23 -6.91 11.25
CA ARG A 352 14.77 -7.00 11.16
C ARG A 352 14.31 -7.10 9.70
N ALA A 353 14.91 -6.31 8.80
CA ALA A 353 14.59 -6.31 7.37
C ALA A 353 14.84 -7.67 6.73
N ALA A 354 15.90 -8.36 7.09
CA ALA A 354 16.20 -9.71 6.60
C ALA A 354 15.08 -10.73 6.90
N GLN A 355 14.30 -10.50 7.95
CA GLN A 355 13.18 -11.35 8.36
C GLN A 355 11.83 -10.92 7.75
N ALA A 356 11.77 -9.73 7.16
CA ALA A 356 10.53 -9.19 6.59
C ALA A 356 10.02 -10.06 5.44
N SER A 357 8.70 -10.24 5.37
CA SER A 357 8.07 -11.06 4.32
C SER A 357 8.33 -10.51 2.91
N SER A 358 8.41 -9.18 2.76
CA SER A 358 8.70 -8.50 1.49
C SER A 358 10.09 -8.85 0.96
N MET A 359 11.09 -9.01 1.84
CA MET A 359 12.47 -9.34 1.47
C MET A 359 12.56 -10.65 0.66
N LYS A 360 11.64 -11.60 0.91
CA LYS A 360 11.64 -12.94 0.28
C LYS A 360 11.39 -12.94 -1.22
N ALA A 361 10.83 -11.86 -1.76
CA ALA A 361 10.54 -11.73 -3.19
C ALA A 361 11.55 -10.80 -3.91
N ASN A 362 12.51 -10.22 -3.19
CA ASN A 362 13.58 -9.43 -3.81
C ASN A 362 14.34 -10.28 -4.85
N PRO A 363 14.73 -9.72 -6.01
CA PRO A 363 15.41 -10.47 -7.07
C PRO A 363 16.78 -11.01 -6.66
N VAL A 364 17.36 -10.42 -5.62
CA VAL A 364 18.68 -10.79 -5.07
C VAL A 364 18.54 -11.05 -3.58
N ASN A 365 19.16 -12.12 -3.12
CA ASN A 365 19.27 -12.38 -1.68
C ASN A 365 20.51 -11.67 -1.13
N HIS A 366 20.30 -10.49 -0.53
CA HIS A 366 21.36 -9.71 0.10
C HIS A 366 21.74 -10.28 1.47
N GLY A 367 23.02 -10.53 1.69
CA GLY A 367 23.54 -10.88 3.01
C GLY A 367 23.54 -9.66 3.97
N PRO A 368 23.74 -9.88 5.28
CA PRO A 368 23.67 -8.83 6.30
C PRO A 368 24.55 -7.61 5.98
N ALA A 369 25.79 -7.81 5.59
CA ALA A 369 26.71 -6.72 5.25
C ALA A 369 26.24 -5.88 4.06
N ALA A 370 25.59 -6.49 3.07
CA ALA A 370 25.04 -5.77 1.93
C ALA A 370 23.80 -4.95 2.33
N LEU A 371 22.95 -5.48 3.22
CA LEU A 371 21.80 -4.75 3.76
C LEU A 371 22.25 -3.54 4.58
N GLU A 372 23.28 -3.69 5.43
CA GLU A 372 23.87 -2.58 6.18
C GLU A 372 24.47 -1.52 5.24
N ALA A 373 25.18 -1.93 4.19
CA ALA A 373 25.76 -1.01 3.22
C ALA A 373 24.68 -0.18 2.49
N ILE A 374 23.55 -0.78 2.07
CA ILE A 374 22.42 -0.10 1.46
C ILE A 374 21.87 0.99 2.40
N LEU A 375 21.65 0.65 3.69
CA LEU A 375 21.14 1.60 4.67
C LEU A 375 22.12 2.74 4.92
N MET A 376 23.43 2.43 5.06
CA MET A 376 24.45 3.46 5.26
C MET A 376 24.53 4.47 4.11
N GLU A 377 24.34 4.01 2.87
CA GLU A 377 24.25 4.89 1.70
C GLU A 377 22.99 5.76 1.75
N ALA A 378 21.83 5.17 2.05
CA ALA A 378 20.56 5.90 2.14
C ALA A 378 20.51 6.95 3.27
N ILE A 379 21.30 6.77 4.33
CA ILE A 379 21.44 7.74 5.43
C ILE A 379 22.36 8.92 5.02
N ARG A 380 23.43 8.64 4.25
CA ARG A 380 24.49 9.61 3.92
C ARG A 380 24.13 10.60 2.82
N VAL A 381 23.09 10.35 2.05
CA VAL A 381 22.67 11.28 0.98
C VAL A 381 22.08 12.53 1.62
N SER A 382 22.84 13.62 1.54
CA SER A 382 22.48 14.97 1.99
C SER A 382 21.95 15.80 0.82
#